data_4d27efffc5f0a96ba2d7dfdbafb55ad3
#
_entry.id   4d27efffc5f0a96ba2d7dfdbafb55ad3
#
_cell.length_a   1.000
_cell.length_b   1.000
_cell.length_c   1.000
_cell.angle_alpha   90.00
_cell.angle_beta   90.00
_cell.angle_gamma   90.00
#
_symmetry.space_group_name_H-M   'P 1'
#
loop_
_entity.id
_entity.type
_entity.pdbx_description
1 polymer ?
#
loop_
_entity_poly.entity_id
_entity_poly.type
_entity_poly.pdbx_seq_one_letter_code
_entity_poly.pdbx_strand_id
1 'polypeptide(L)'
;MLAPLGPWGVFAVAAVDGSLFGMPVDVVVAGYIYHDRPRFLLYVLLASAGSATGSLVLYGIGYLGGEKLLRKRMPPERFAKIHASFERHEFWALMFPAMLPPPTPFKMFVLTASAFEMRLTHFVAAVFAGRFVRFLVLALLTIRFGPQFVQFVMDSLHQHSGWMWLAIVLALLALIIWWRKKGKRQPEIAKSN
;
A
#
# COMPACT_ATOMS: atom_id res chain seq x y z
N MET A 1 -23.53 -14.09 -3.79
CA MET A 1 -22.99 -15.40 -4.20
C MET A 1 -21.83 -15.93 -3.33
N LEU A 2 -21.20 -15.16 -2.46
CA LEU A 2 -20.09 -15.63 -1.58
C LEU A 2 -20.54 -16.00 -0.15
N ALA A 3 -21.82 -15.88 0.16
CA ALA A 3 -22.41 -16.23 1.46
C ALA A 3 -22.12 -17.67 1.96
N PRO A 4 -22.01 -18.71 1.10
CA PRO A 4 -21.74 -20.06 1.57
C PRO A 4 -20.32 -20.30 2.06
N LEU A 5 -19.36 -19.43 1.73
CA LEU A 5 -17.96 -19.58 2.16
C LEU A 5 -17.65 -18.98 3.53
N GLY A 6 -18.62 -18.29 4.16
CA GLY A 6 -18.46 -17.70 5.49
C GLY A 6 -17.21 -16.81 5.62
N PRO A 7 -16.56 -16.79 6.78
CA PRO A 7 -15.38 -15.97 7.03
C PRO A 7 -14.18 -16.28 6.10
N TRP A 8 -14.03 -17.51 5.64
CA TRP A 8 -12.99 -17.92 4.70
C TRP A 8 -13.13 -17.31 3.32
N GLY A 9 -14.37 -16.93 2.92
CA GLY A 9 -14.60 -16.20 1.69
C GLY A 9 -13.92 -14.82 1.70
N VAL A 10 -13.93 -14.14 2.84
CA VAL A 10 -13.25 -12.86 3.03
C VAL A 10 -11.73 -13.01 2.88
N PHE A 11 -11.14 -14.04 3.49
CA PHE A 11 -9.73 -14.35 3.34
C PHE A 11 -9.36 -14.60 1.87
N ALA A 12 -10.12 -15.45 1.17
CA ALA A 12 -9.84 -15.81 -0.22
C ALA A 12 -9.92 -14.58 -1.16
N VAL A 13 -10.97 -13.76 -1.04
CA VAL A 13 -11.13 -12.54 -1.83
C VAL A 13 -10.01 -11.54 -1.55
N ALA A 14 -9.64 -11.38 -0.27
CA ALA A 14 -8.55 -10.49 0.11
C ALA A 14 -7.18 -11.00 -0.37
N ALA A 15 -6.97 -12.31 -0.44
CA ALA A 15 -5.75 -12.90 -1.00
C ALA A 15 -5.65 -12.66 -2.51
N VAL A 16 -6.76 -12.80 -3.23
CA VAL A 16 -6.81 -12.50 -4.67
C VAL A 16 -6.56 -11.01 -4.93
N ASP A 17 -7.17 -10.09 -4.15
CA ASP A 17 -6.91 -8.66 -4.25
C ASP A 17 -5.47 -8.30 -3.93
N GLY A 18 -4.90 -8.92 -2.90
CA GLY A 18 -3.50 -8.73 -2.51
C GLY A 18 -2.50 -9.17 -3.57
N SER A 19 -2.89 -10.09 -4.46
CA SER A 19 -2.09 -10.58 -5.58
C SER A 19 -2.12 -9.60 -6.78
N LEU A 20 -2.23 -10.13 -7.99
CA LEU A 20 -2.25 -9.33 -9.24
C LEU A 20 -3.63 -8.71 -9.56
N PHE A 21 -4.70 -9.34 -9.06
CA PHE A 21 -6.06 -8.95 -9.39
C PHE A 21 -6.56 -7.88 -8.40
N GLY A 22 -6.88 -6.68 -8.90
CA GLY A 22 -7.52 -5.62 -8.09
C GLY A 22 -9.02 -5.85 -8.00
N MET A 23 -9.47 -6.56 -6.97
CA MET A 23 -10.90 -6.71 -6.68
C MET A 23 -11.37 -5.63 -5.68
N PRO A 24 -12.64 -5.22 -5.71
CA PRO A 24 -13.19 -4.29 -4.72
C PRO A 24 -13.43 -5.00 -3.38
N VAL A 25 -12.32 -5.45 -2.75
CA VAL A 25 -12.36 -6.20 -1.49
C VAL A 25 -13.03 -5.41 -0.37
N ASP A 26 -12.92 -4.08 -0.40
CA ASP A 26 -13.51 -3.21 0.63
C ASP A 26 -15.04 -3.35 0.68
N VAL A 27 -15.70 -3.44 -0.48
CA VAL A 27 -17.16 -3.63 -0.57
C VAL A 27 -17.57 -5.00 -0.04
N VAL A 28 -16.78 -6.04 -0.36
CA VAL A 28 -17.03 -7.41 0.11
C VAL A 28 -16.88 -7.48 1.63
N VAL A 29 -15.78 -6.95 2.18
CA VAL A 29 -15.52 -6.92 3.63
C VAL A 29 -16.61 -6.12 4.35
N ALA A 30 -17.00 -4.95 3.83
CA ALA A 30 -18.08 -4.14 4.39
C ALA A 30 -19.42 -4.90 4.41
N GLY A 31 -19.75 -5.65 3.35
CA GLY A 31 -20.95 -6.48 3.27
C GLY A 31 -20.99 -7.57 4.35
N TYR A 32 -19.89 -8.30 4.54
CA TYR A 32 -19.81 -9.32 5.60
C TYR A 32 -19.92 -8.71 7.01
N ILE A 33 -19.23 -7.61 7.27
CA ILE A 33 -19.26 -6.90 8.57
C ILE A 33 -20.67 -6.39 8.88
N TYR A 34 -21.40 -5.89 7.87
CA TYR A 34 -22.75 -5.39 8.05
C TYR A 34 -23.74 -6.49 8.43
N HIS A 35 -23.58 -7.69 7.85
CA HIS A 35 -24.42 -8.84 8.12
C HIS A 35 -24.14 -9.50 9.48
N ASP A 36 -22.87 -9.49 9.92
CA ASP A 36 -22.44 -10.17 11.15
C ASP A 36 -21.54 -9.21 11.96
N ARG A 37 -22.15 -8.17 12.52
CA ARG A 37 -21.47 -7.12 13.30
C ARG A 37 -20.68 -7.65 14.50
N PRO A 38 -21.14 -8.67 15.28
CA PRO A 38 -20.37 -9.15 16.42
C PRO A 38 -19.01 -9.69 16.05
N ARG A 39 -18.85 -10.24 14.84
CA ARG A 39 -17.60 -10.87 14.37
C ARG A 39 -16.76 -9.95 13.48
N PHE A 40 -16.99 -8.62 13.50
CA PHE A 40 -16.28 -7.69 12.62
C PHE A 40 -14.76 -7.82 12.72
N LEU A 41 -14.22 -8.04 13.95
CA LEU A 41 -12.79 -8.18 14.17
C LEU A 41 -12.21 -9.44 13.49
N LEU A 42 -12.98 -10.53 13.46
CA LEU A 42 -12.59 -11.75 12.74
C LEU A 42 -12.46 -11.47 11.23
N TYR A 43 -13.42 -10.74 10.66
CA TYR A 43 -13.38 -10.38 9.24
C TYR A 43 -12.21 -9.45 8.93
N VAL A 44 -11.91 -8.50 9.80
CA VAL A 44 -10.75 -7.60 9.68
C VAL A 44 -9.44 -8.40 9.70
N LEU A 45 -9.30 -9.34 10.63
CA LEU A 45 -8.10 -10.20 10.74
C LEU A 45 -7.93 -11.08 9.50
N LEU A 46 -9.00 -11.74 9.06
CA LEU A 46 -8.96 -12.63 7.88
C LEU A 46 -8.70 -11.86 6.59
N ALA A 47 -9.29 -10.67 6.42
CA ALA A 47 -9.03 -9.82 5.28
C ALA A 47 -7.56 -9.36 5.25
N SER A 48 -7.02 -8.97 6.41
CA SER A 48 -5.64 -8.51 6.54
C SER A 48 -4.65 -9.64 6.27
N ALA A 49 -4.90 -10.83 6.84
CA ALA A 49 -4.08 -12.03 6.62
C ALA A 49 -4.13 -12.49 5.16
N GLY A 50 -5.33 -12.53 4.56
CA GLY A 50 -5.52 -12.86 3.15
C GLY A 50 -4.76 -11.91 2.25
N SER A 51 -4.91 -10.61 2.46
CA SER A 51 -4.22 -9.59 1.66
C SER A 51 -2.70 -9.66 1.80
N ALA A 52 -2.18 -9.89 3.02
CA ALA A 52 -0.75 -10.08 3.24
C ALA A 52 -0.23 -11.34 2.51
N THR A 53 -0.96 -12.45 2.60
CA THR A 53 -0.64 -13.70 1.89
C THR A 53 -0.66 -13.51 0.38
N GLY A 54 -1.68 -12.85 -0.15
CA GLY A 54 -1.77 -12.52 -1.59
C GLY A 54 -0.62 -11.65 -2.08
N SER A 55 -0.17 -10.70 -1.26
CA SER A 55 0.95 -9.82 -1.58
C SER A 55 2.30 -10.56 -1.69
N LEU A 56 2.43 -11.77 -1.13
CA LEU A 56 3.62 -12.61 -1.28
C LEU A 56 3.88 -13.02 -2.74
N VAL A 57 2.83 -13.16 -3.54
CA VAL A 57 2.95 -13.44 -4.98
C VAL A 57 3.69 -12.30 -5.68
N LEU A 58 3.27 -11.06 -5.42
CA LEU A 58 3.93 -9.86 -5.95
C LEU A 58 5.35 -9.70 -5.40
N TYR A 59 5.54 -10.00 -4.11
CA TYR A 59 6.87 -10.00 -3.50
C TYR A 59 7.81 -10.98 -4.20
N GLY A 60 7.36 -12.22 -4.47
CA GLY A 60 8.14 -13.21 -5.18
C GLY A 60 8.54 -12.76 -6.59
N ILE A 61 7.60 -12.17 -7.34
CA ILE A 61 7.86 -11.63 -8.68
C ILE A 61 8.92 -10.52 -8.64
N GLY A 62 8.79 -9.58 -7.70
CA GLY A 62 9.73 -8.48 -7.54
C GLY A 62 11.11 -8.95 -7.06
N TYR A 63 11.18 -9.94 -6.18
CA TYR A 63 12.42 -10.52 -5.68
C TYR A 63 13.23 -11.24 -6.79
N LEU A 64 12.53 -12.00 -7.65
CA LEU A 64 13.19 -12.76 -8.72
C LEU A 64 13.78 -11.90 -9.85
N GLY A 65 13.26 -10.71 -10.08
CA GLY A 65 13.68 -9.89 -11.23
C GLY A 65 14.00 -8.43 -10.94
N GLY A 66 13.54 -7.91 -9.80
CA GLY A 66 13.53 -6.47 -9.52
C GLY A 66 14.92 -5.88 -9.29
N GLU A 67 15.78 -6.53 -8.52
CA GLU A 67 17.14 -6.03 -8.24
C GLU A 67 17.99 -5.91 -9.49
N LYS A 68 17.99 -6.95 -10.33
CA LYS A 68 18.74 -6.96 -11.61
C LYS A 68 18.29 -5.86 -12.55
N LEU A 69 16.96 -5.59 -12.58
CA LEU A 69 16.39 -4.56 -13.44
C LEU A 69 16.71 -3.15 -12.91
N LEU A 70 16.65 -2.95 -11.59
CA LEU A 70 17.00 -1.68 -10.95
C LEU A 70 18.48 -1.35 -11.08
N ARG A 71 19.37 -2.31 -10.81
CA ARG A 71 20.83 -2.13 -10.99
C ARG A 71 21.21 -1.81 -12.43
N LYS A 72 20.49 -2.35 -13.42
CA LYS A 72 20.75 -2.07 -14.84
C LYS A 72 20.30 -0.68 -15.27
N ARG A 73 19.30 -0.10 -14.58
CA ARG A 73 18.70 1.19 -14.94
C ARG A 73 19.13 2.37 -14.07
N MET A 74 19.81 2.11 -12.94
CA MET A 74 20.24 3.17 -12.00
C MET A 74 21.75 3.17 -11.80
N PRO A 75 22.39 4.36 -11.66
CA PRO A 75 23.78 4.46 -11.23
C PRO A 75 23.99 3.79 -9.87
N PRO A 76 25.12 3.07 -9.66
CA PRO A 76 25.37 2.33 -8.42
C PRO A 76 25.28 3.17 -7.14
N GLU A 77 25.74 4.41 -7.21
CA GLU A 77 25.70 5.35 -6.07
C GLU A 77 24.27 5.74 -5.65
N ARG A 78 23.37 5.90 -6.64
CA ARG A 78 21.95 6.19 -6.37
C ARG A 78 21.25 4.98 -5.81
N PHE A 79 21.54 3.79 -6.35
CA PHE A 79 20.99 2.53 -5.85
C PHE A 79 21.39 2.34 -4.38
N ALA A 80 22.67 2.49 -4.03
CA ALA A 80 23.16 2.35 -2.66
C ALA A 80 22.50 3.33 -1.68
N LYS A 81 22.32 4.61 -2.09
CA LYS A 81 21.66 5.62 -1.23
C LYS A 81 20.18 5.31 -0.99
N ILE A 82 19.46 4.88 -2.03
CA ILE A 82 18.03 4.53 -1.92
C ILE A 82 17.89 3.26 -1.08
N HIS A 83 18.73 2.26 -1.31
CA HIS A 83 18.76 1.02 -0.54
C HIS A 83 18.99 1.27 0.94
N ALA A 84 20.04 2.02 1.31
CA ALA A 84 20.34 2.36 2.70
C ALA A 84 19.22 3.21 3.37
N SER A 85 18.59 4.10 2.62
CA SER A 85 17.45 4.88 3.12
C SER A 85 16.20 4.01 3.33
N PHE A 86 16.00 3.02 2.46
CA PHE A 86 14.89 2.07 2.54
C PHE A 86 15.09 1.12 3.71
N GLU A 87 16.28 0.53 3.90
CA GLU A 87 16.61 -0.35 5.03
C GLU A 87 16.33 0.29 6.39
N ARG A 88 16.57 1.60 6.51
CA ARG A 88 16.37 2.32 7.76
C ARG A 88 14.89 2.48 8.15
N HIS A 89 13.98 2.47 7.18
CA HIS A 89 12.54 2.73 7.40
C HIS A 89 11.64 1.75 6.65
N GLU A 90 12.15 0.58 6.28
CA GLU A 90 11.48 -0.40 5.39
C GLU A 90 10.05 -0.73 5.83
N PHE A 91 9.84 -0.93 7.14
CA PHE A 91 8.53 -1.23 7.70
C PHE A 91 7.52 -0.10 7.44
N TRP A 92 7.88 1.13 7.76
CA TRP A 92 7.02 2.29 7.60
C TRP A 92 6.78 2.66 6.14
N ALA A 93 7.81 2.50 5.31
CA ALA A 93 7.74 2.78 3.88
C ALA A 93 6.70 1.90 3.16
N LEU A 94 6.43 0.70 3.68
CA LEU A 94 5.43 -0.21 3.13
C LEU A 94 4.09 -0.14 3.89
N MET A 95 4.13 0.03 5.21
CA MET A 95 2.93 0.11 6.04
C MET A 95 2.03 1.28 5.65
N PHE A 96 2.60 2.49 5.46
CA PHE A 96 1.81 3.67 5.10
C PHE A 96 1.04 3.51 3.79
N PRO A 97 1.65 3.11 2.66
CA PRO A 97 0.90 2.85 1.44
C PRO A 97 -0.14 1.74 1.57
N ALA A 98 0.10 0.74 2.44
CA ALA A 98 -0.85 -0.33 2.69
C ALA A 98 -2.12 0.14 3.44
N MET A 99 -2.02 1.22 4.22
CA MET A 99 -3.16 1.83 4.92
C MET A 99 -4.07 2.66 3.99
N LEU A 100 -3.51 3.22 2.91
CA LEU A 100 -4.28 4.12 2.07
C LEU A 100 -5.35 3.37 1.25
N PRO A 101 -6.53 4.00 1.05
CA PRO A 101 -7.55 3.45 0.17
C PRO A 101 -7.10 3.50 -1.30
N PRO A 102 -7.68 2.66 -2.19
CA PRO A 102 -7.47 2.83 -3.63
C PRO A 102 -7.92 4.25 -4.05
N PRO A 103 -7.22 4.88 -5.02
CA PRO A 103 -6.34 4.29 -6.03
C PRO A 103 -4.83 4.42 -5.75
N THR A 104 -4.36 4.12 -4.54
CA THR A 104 -2.91 4.16 -4.29
C THR A 104 -2.18 3.05 -5.04
N PRO A 105 -0.98 3.33 -5.60
CA PRO A 105 -0.19 2.34 -6.32
C PRO A 105 0.53 1.37 -5.35
N PHE A 106 -0.20 0.79 -4.40
CA PHE A 106 0.34 -0.12 -3.38
C PHE A 106 1.20 -1.24 -4.00
N LYS A 107 0.76 -1.78 -5.14
CA LYS A 107 1.51 -2.85 -5.85
C LYS A 107 2.91 -2.41 -6.28
N MET A 108 3.09 -1.13 -6.63
CA MET A 108 4.40 -0.59 -6.95
C MET A 108 5.32 -0.54 -5.72
N PHE A 109 4.77 -0.21 -4.55
CA PHE A 109 5.52 -0.24 -3.30
C PHE A 109 5.93 -1.65 -2.91
N VAL A 110 5.05 -2.63 -3.10
CA VAL A 110 5.37 -4.07 -2.90
C VAL A 110 6.51 -4.51 -3.81
N LEU A 111 6.43 -4.20 -5.12
CA LEU A 111 7.48 -4.54 -6.08
C LEU A 111 8.81 -3.84 -5.76
N THR A 112 8.76 -2.60 -5.28
CA THR A 112 9.95 -1.86 -4.87
C THR A 112 10.57 -2.47 -3.62
N ALA A 113 9.76 -2.78 -2.61
CA ALA A 113 10.21 -3.41 -1.36
C ALA A 113 10.89 -4.78 -1.63
N SER A 114 10.30 -5.58 -2.52
CA SER A 114 10.86 -6.89 -2.90
C SER A 114 12.13 -6.76 -3.74
N ALA A 115 12.21 -5.75 -4.61
CA ALA A 115 13.41 -5.48 -5.42
C ALA A 115 14.59 -4.97 -4.58
N PHE A 116 14.33 -4.38 -3.41
CA PHE A 116 15.33 -4.02 -2.41
C PHE A 116 15.57 -5.12 -1.38
N GLU A 117 15.11 -6.34 -1.63
CA GLU A 117 15.34 -7.52 -0.78
C GLU A 117 14.90 -7.32 0.69
N MET A 118 13.83 -6.54 0.91
CA MET A 118 13.24 -6.38 2.23
C MET A 118 13.02 -7.74 2.90
N ARG A 119 13.34 -7.86 4.19
CA ARG A 119 13.13 -9.11 4.93
C ARG A 119 11.67 -9.53 4.88
N LEU A 120 11.42 -10.78 4.51
CA LEU A 120 10.07 -11.33 4.33
C LEU A 120 9.18 -11.13 5.57
N THR A 121 9.75 -11.28 6.77
CA THR A 121 9.03 -11.08 8.04
C THR A 121 8.57 -9.62 8.23
N HIS A 122 9.45 -8.66 7.93
CA HIS A 122 9.11 -7.23 7.99
C HIS A 122 8.11 -6.86 6.91
N PHE A 123 8.25 -7.43 5.72
CA PHE A 123 7.29 -7.27 4.62
C PHE A 123 5.88 -7.71 5.03
N VAL A 124 5.74 -8.96 5.48
CA VAL A 124 4.43 -9.50 5.89
C VAL A 124 3.85 -8.71 7.06
N ALA A 125 4.67 -8.37 8.06
CA ALA A 125 4.23 -7.59 9.20
C ALA A 125 3.77 -6.18 8.81
N ALA A 126 4.49 -5.49 7.91
CA ALA A 126 4.13 -4.15 7.45
C ALA A 126 2.83 -4.15 6.63
N VAL A 127 2.68 -5.10 5.69
CA VAL A 127 1.45 -5.25 4.90
C VAL A 127 0.27 -5.61 5.78
N PHE A 128 0.44 -6.60 6.68
CA PHE A 128 -0.60 -7.01 7.61
C PHE A 128 -1.04 -5.83 8.50
N ALA A 129 -0.10 -5.13 9.13
CA ALA A 129 -0.41 -3.99 10.00
C ALA A 129 -1.13 -2.86 9.25
N GLY A 130 -0.64 -2.48 8.06
CA GLY A 130 -1.27 -1.44 7.25
C GLY A 130 -2.68 -1.82 6.80
N ARG A 131 -2.87 -3.05 6.32
CA ARG A 131 -4.18 -3.59 5.92
C ARG A 131 -5.12 -3.74 7.12
N PHE A 132 -4.59 -4.16 8.28
CA PHE A 132 -5.38 -4.26 9.51
C PHE A 132 -5.97 -2.91 9.91
N VAL A 133 -5.15 -1.87 9.97
CA VAL A 133 -5.63 -0.51 10.28
C VAL A 133 -6.66 -0.05 9.26
N ARG A 134 -6.41 -0.26 7.97
CA ARG A 134 -7.35 0.10 6.89
C ARG A 134 -8.69 -0.62 7.05
N PHE A 135 -8.70 -1.94 7.18
CA PHE A 135 -9.94 -2.71 7.32
C PHE A 135 -10.65 -2.45 8.64
N LEU A 136 -9.89 -2.12 9.71
CA LEU A 136 -10.48 -1.71 10.98
C LEU A 136 -11.26 -0.38 10.83
N VAL A 137 -10.67 0.62 10.18
CA VAL A 137 -11.35 1.90 9.89
C VAL A 137 -12.58 1.65 9.01
N LEU A 138 -12.45 0.84 7.97
CA LEU A 138 -13.56 0.44 7.11
C LEU A 138 -14.69 -0.23 7.92
N ALA A 139 -14.34 -1.14 8.82
CA ALA A 139 -15.30 -1.83 9.68
C ALA A 139 -16.07 -0.87 10.58
N LEU A 140 -15.36 0.06 11.23
CA LEU A 140 -15.98 1.06 12.10
C LEU A 140 -16.91 1.99 11.31
N LEU A 141 -16.50 2.41 10.11
CA LEU A 141 -17.33 3.22 9.21
C LEU A 141 -18.58 2.44 8.76
N THR A 142 -18.42 1.17 8.40
CA THR A 142 -19.52 0.30 7.99
C THR A 142 -20.55 0.10 9.12
N ILE A 143 -20.08 -0.13 10.35
CA ILE A 143 -20.94 -0.31 11.52
C ILE A 143 -21.71 0.98 11.84
N ARG A 144 -21.05 2.15 11.69
CA ARG A 144 -21.64 3.45 12.03
C ARG A 144 -22.58 4.00 10.97
N PHE A 145 -22.22 3.91 9.70
CA PHE A 145 -22.90 4.57 8.58
C PHE A 145 -23.56 3.60 7.58
N GLY A 146 -23.29 2.31 7.70
CA GLY A 146 -23.79 1.29 6.78
C GLY A 146 -22.92 1.11 5.52
N PRO A 147 -23.14 0.00 4.77
CA PRO A 147 -22.32 -0.35 3.60
C PRO A 147 -22.54 0.60 2.41
N GLN A 148 -23.70 1.24 2.32
CA GLN A 148 -24.01 2.20 1.27
C GLN A 148 -23.12 3.45 1.33
N PHE A 149 -22.79 3.91 2.53
CA PHE A 149 -21.86 5.02 2.72
C PHE A 149 -20.45 4.64 2.27
N VAL A 150 -20.01 3.42 2.58
CA VAL A 150 -18.70 2.92 2.14
C VAL A 150 -18.63 2.84 0.62
N GLN A 151 -19.69 2.34 -0.03
CA GLN A 151 -19.78 2.30 -1.48
C GLN A 151 -19.73 3.71 -2.08
N PHE A 152 -20.50 4.64 -1.55
CA PHE A 152 -20.49 6.04 -1.99
C PHE A 152 -19.10 6.69 -1.88
N VAL A 153 -18.40 6.47 -0.77
CA VAL A 153 -17.03 6.99 -0.57
C VAL A 153 -16.07 6.35 -1.57
N MET A 154 -16.15 5.02 -1.78
CA MET A 154 -15.30 4.32 -2.72
C MET A 154 -15.54 4.76 -4.16
N ASP A 155 -16.79 4.90 -4.57
CA ASP A 155 -17.16 5.36 -5.91
C ASP A 155 -16.70 6.81 -6.15
N SER A 156 -16.85 7.67 -5.14
CA SER A 156 -16.35 9.05 -5.19
C SER A 156 -14.83 9.11 -5.34
N LEU A 157 -14.10 8.27 -4.61
CA LEU A 157 -12.64 8.16 -4.74
C LEU A 157 -12.23 7.64 -6.13
N HIS A 158 -12.96 6.68 -6.69
CA HIS A 158 -12.70 6.17 -8.05
C HIS A 158 -13.03 7.20 -9.13
N GLN A 159 -14.16 7.91 -9.00
CA GLN A 159 -14.59 8.92 -9.98
C GLN A 159 -13.63 10.12 -10.03
N HIS A 160 -13.03 10.50 -8.89
CA HIS A 160 -12.06 11.59 -8.80
C HIS A 160 -10.60 11.10 -8.85
N SER A 161 -10.36 9.82 -9.14
CA SER A 161 -9.03 9.22 -9.16
C SER A 161 -8.05 9.96 -10.09
N GLY A 162 -8.52 10.44 -11.25
CA GLY A 162 -7.70 11.21 -12.18
C GLY A 162 -7.15 12.50 -11.57
N TRP A 163 -7.97 13.25 -10.84
CA TRP A 163 -7.56 14.48 -10.17
C TRP A 163 -6.67 14.22 -8.95
N MET A 164 -6.91 13.12 -8.23
CA MET A 164 -6.05 12.70 -7.12
C MET A 164 -4.66 12.29 -7.62
N TRP A 165 -4.57 11.55 -8.73
CA TRP A 165 -3.29 11.24 -9.36
C TRP A 165 -2.57 12.49 -9.82
N LEU A 166 -3.30 13.45 -10.42
CA LEU A 166 -2.75 14.74 -10.80
C LEU A 166 -2.22 15.51 -9.58
N ALA A 167 -2.98 15.56 -8.49
CA ALA A 167 -2.58 16.21 -7.25
C ALA A 167 -1.35 15.54 -6.60
N ILE A 168 -1.29 14.21 -6.57
CA ILE A 168 -0.14 13.45 -6.05
C ILE A 168 1.09 13.70 -6.93
N VAL A 169 0.95 13.65 -8.25
CA VAL A 169 2.07 13.93 -9.18
C VAL A 169 2.55 15.37 -9.03
N LEU A 170 1.64 16.35 -8.95
CA LEU A 170 1.99 17.74 -8.73
C LEU A 170 2.67 17.96 -7.36
N ALA A 171 2.19 17.31 -6.30
CA ALA A 171 2.81 17.38 -4.98
C ALA A 171 4.22 16.77 -4.98
N LEU A 172 4.41 15.62 -5.64
CA LEU A 172 5.73 14.99 -5.80
C LEU A 172 6.66 15.86 -6.65
N LEU A 173 6.18 16.45 -7.74
CA LEU A 173 6.96 17.39 -8.56
C LEU A 173 7.34 18.64 -7.76
N ALA A 174 6.42 19.21 -7.00
CA ALA A 174 6.67 20.34 -6.12
C ALA A 174 7.72 20.01 -5.04
N LEU A 175 7.63 18.80 -4.45
CA LEU A 175 8.60 18.32 -3.47
C LEU A 175 10.00 18.13 -4.09
N ILE A 176 10.07 17.57 -5.28
CA ILE A 176 11.32 17.38 -6.03
C ILE A 176 11.93 18.74 -6.40
N ILE A 177 11.12 19.69 -6.86
CA ILE A 177 11.57 21.05 -7.21
C ILE A 177 12.04 21.79 -5.95
N TRP A 178 11.32 21.67 -4.83
CA TRP A 178 11.69 22.25 -3.56
C TRP A 178 13.02 21.68 -3.04
N TRP A 179 13.21 20.36 -3.13
CA TRP A 179 14.46 19.69 -2.77
C TRP A 179 15.63 20.11 -3.64
N ARG A 180 15.40 20.24 -4.96
CA ARG A 180 16.43 20.75 -5.90
C ARG A 180 16.81 22.20 -5.63
N LYS A 181 15.85 23.05 -5.25
CA LYS A 181 16.12 24.45 -4.86
C LYS A 181 16.90 24.55 -3.54
N LYS A 182 16.61 23.66 -2.58
CA LYS A 182 17.31 23.64 -1.28
C LYS A 182 18.76 23.14 -1.41
N GLY A 183 19.02 22.22 -2.35
CA GLY A 183 20.37 21.72 -2.63
C GLY A 183 21.28 22.71 -3.37
N LYS A 184 20.73 23.78 -3.96
CA LYS A 184 21.51 24.82 -4.68
C LYS A 184 21.87 26.04 -3.81
N ARG A 185 21.47 26.08 -2.54
CA ARG A 185 21.74 27.22 -1.64
C ARG A 185 22.94 27.03 -0.69
N GLN A 186 23.86 26.16 -1.03
CA GLN A 186 25.22 26.18 -0.43
C GLN A 186 26.22 25.91 -1.54
N PRO A 187 26.95 26.91 -2.06
CA PRO A 187 28.26 27.27 -1.52
C PRO A 187 28.64 28.74 -1.84
N GLU A 188 28.67 29.61 -0.90
CA GLU A 188 29.35 30.93 -1.09
C GLU A 188 30.02 31.49 0.17
N ILE A 189 30.36 30.66 1.15
CA ILE A 189 31.10 31.12 2.33
C ILE A 189 32.48 30.44 2.48
N ALA A 190 33.06 29.95 1.38
CA ALA A 190 34.41 29.35 1.42
C ALA A 190 35.38 29.99 0.42
N LYS A 191 35.24 31.30 0.17
CA LYS A 191 36.27 32.07 -0.56
C LYS A 191 36.43 33.45 0.04
N SER A 192 36.76 33.54 1.31
CA SER A 192 37.33 34.75 1.92
C SER A 192 38.07 34.34 3.15
N ASN A 193 39.26 33.83 2.97
CA ASN A 193 40.47 33.98 3.80
C ASN A 193 41.66 33.43 3.05
#